data_1788e2f25d248d639cb506fa4a032855
#
_entry.id   1788e2f25d248d639cb506fa4a032855
#
_cell.length_a   1.000
_cell.length_b   1.000
_cell.length_c   1.000
_cell.angle_alpha   90.00
_cell.angle_beta   90.00
_cell.angle_gamma   90.00
#
_symmetry.space_group_name_H-M   'P 1'
#
loop_
_entity.id
_entity.type
_entity.pdbx_description
1 polymer ?
#
loop_
_entity_poly.entity_id
_entity_poly.type
_entity_poly.pdbx_seq_one_letter_code
_entity_poly.pdbx_strand_id
1 'polypeptide(L)'
;MLRRPLKLIKRVVAPFCDYFDGKVVTTMGRKRGLTVIIFLLVGLLVAGAGLAFLVVRPGLDDKLKAANVEWIPLRQTLNARYDDLATMNSALAAIGGPERTVTRELSAKLKIWDNLMLRPATNENAGAEARLANKLEALARRARANVAANPKLSADPAVIAGFGAFDSQVLPNNRVDRYNKAATTYEKSRKAFFNSIVGGIFGLENLPVLRLGT
;
A
#
# COMPACT_ATOMS: atom_id res chain seq x y z
N MET A 1 11.56 4.00 25.94
CA MET A 1 12.68 4.93 25.65
C MET A 1 12.28 5.89 24.54
N LEU A 2 11.62 7.00 24.89
CA LEU A 2 11.05 7.98 23.97
C LEU A 2 11.54 9.38 24.38
N ARG A 3 12.75 9.77 23.97
CA ARG A 3 13.30 11.11 24.27
C ARG A 3 13.94 11.81 23.06
N ARG A 4 13.41 11.70 21.84
CA ARG A 4 14.00 12.41 20.68
C ARG A 4 13.12 13.39 19.87
N PRO A 5 11.82 13.64 20.10
CA PRO A 5 11.10 14.62 19.27
C PRO A 5 11.28 16.08 19.67
N LEU A 6 11.65 16.38 20.93
CA LEU A 6 11.70 17.78 21.40
C LEU A 6 12.84 18.65 20.83
N LYS A 7 13.96 18.04 20.36
CA LYS A 7 15.08 18.79 19.79
C LYS A 7 14.83 19.32 18.38
N LEU A 8 13.96 18.67 17.60
CA LEU A 8 13.65 19.10 16.23
C LEU A 8 12.72 20.34 16.23
N ILE A 9 11.76 20.37 17.14
CA ILE A 9 10.81 21.49 17.27
C ILE A 9 11.53 22.79 17.64
N LYS A 10 12.54 22.75 18.52
CA LYS A 10 13.34 23.94 18.87
C LYS A 10 14.13 24.50 17.69
N ARG A 11 14.55 23.68 16.72
CA ARG A 11 15.33 24.15 15.56
C ARG A 11 14.48 24.81 14.47
N VAL A 12 13.19 24.46 14.38
CA VAL A 12 12.27 25.02 13.38
C VAL A 12 11.59 26.29 13.88
N VAL A 13 11.38 26.42 15.20
CA VAL A 13 10.68 27.57 15.81
C VAL A 13 11.66 28.69 16.26
N ALA A 14 12.91 28.36 16.55
CA ALA A 14 13.89 29.36 17.02
C ALA A 14 14.14 30.55 16.05
N PRO A 15 14.25 30.36 14.72
CA PRO A 15 14.42 31.49 13.81
C PRO A 15 13.15 32.34 13.64
N PHE A 16 11.99 31.90 14.14
CA PHE A 16 10.72 32.62 14.00
C PHE A 16 10.50 33.61 15.15
N CYS A 17 11.06 33.36 16.35
CA CYS A 17 10.91 34.25 17.52
C CYS A 17 11.80 35.47 17.43
N ASP A 18 13.01 35.38 16.86
CA ASP A 18 13.94 36.52 16.75
C ASP A 18 13.51 37.59 15.72
N TYR A 19 12.54 37.23 14.83
CA TYR A 19 12.03 38.17 13.83
C TYR A 19 10.93 39.10 14.37
N PHE A 20 10.38 38.84 15.56
CA PHE A 20 9.26 39.60 16.15
C PHE A 20 9.68 40.68 17.16
N ASP A 21 10.98 40.92 17.32
CA ASP A 21 11.43 41.95 18.27
C ASP A 21 11.28 43.36 17.65
N GLY A 22 10.19 43.98 17.97
CA GLY A 22 9.95 45.38 18.32
C GLY A 22 10.13 46.49 17.28
N LYS A 23 10.61 46.30 16.04
CA LYS A 23 10.91 47.42 15.11
C LYS A 23 10.08 47.54 13.82
N VAL A 24 9.05 46.75 13.61
CA VAL A 24 8.36 46.66 12.30
C VAL A 24 7.05 47.47 12.24
N VAL A 25 6.61 48.11 13.32
CA VAL A 25 5.22 48.64 13.37
C VAL A 25 5.00 50.04 12.80
N THR A 26 6.02 50.83 12.46
CA THR A 26 5.79 52.27 12.26
C THR A 26 5.90 52.85 10.84
N THR A 27 6.19 52.06 9.78
CA THR A 27 6.25 52.65 8.42
C THR A 27 5.82 51.66 7.31
N MET A 28 4.69 51.03 7.45
CA MET A 28 4.21 50.10 6.40
C MET A 28 3.16 50.77 5.52
N GLY A 29 3.58 51.22 4.32
CA GLY A 29 2.66 51.54 3.27
C GLY A 29 1.73 50.36 2.91
N ARG A 30 0.50 50.67 2.46
CA ARG A 30 -0.63 49.72 2.22
C ARG A 30 -0.24 48.39 1.57
N LYS A 31 0.81 48.33 0.74
CA LYS A 31 1.33 47.11 0.09
C LYS A 31 2.10 46.19 1.05
N ARG A 32 2.81 46.75 2.05
CA ARG A 32 3.57 45.95 3.03
C ARG A 32 2.66 45.29 4.08
N GLY A 33 1.54 45.93 4.44
CA GLY A 33 0.54 45.33 5.31
C GLY A 33 -0.08 44.06 4.75
N LEU A 34 -0.38 44.04 3.45
CA LEU A 34 -0.93 42.86 2.77
C LEU A 34 0.06 41.66 2.82
N THR A 35 1.35 41.93 2.61
CA THR A 35 2.40 40.90 2.66
C THR A 35 2.52 40.27 4.04
N VAL A 36 2.49 41.08 5.11
CA VAL A 36 2.53 40.55 6.49
C VAL A 36 1.31 39.71 6.82
N ILE A 37 0.12 40.13 6.39
CA ILE A 37 -1.12 39.36 6.57
C ILE A 37 -1.03 38.01 5.85
N ILE A 38 -0.48 37.98 4.63
CA ILE A 38 -0.29 36.73 3.89
C ILE A 38 0.68 35.79 4.61
N PHE A 39 1.81 36.32 5.11
CA PHE A 39 2.76 35.48 5.89
C PHE A 39 2.18 34.97 7.20
N LEU A 40 1.36 35.76 7.91
CA LEU A 40 0.65 35.32 9.10
C LEU A 40 -0.38 34.23 8.79
N LEU A 41 -1.14 34.37 7.70
CA LEU A 41 -2.11 33.37 7.27
C LEU A 41 -1.40 32.06 6.85
N VAL A 42 -0.32 32.15 6.10
CA VAL A 42 0.47 30.97 5.72
C VAL A 42 1.11 30.32 6.94
N GLY A 43 1.65 31.10 7.89
CA GLY A 43 2.19 30.60 9.16
C GLY A 43 1.14 29.88 10.00
N LEU A 44 -0.08 30.45 10.10
CA LEU A 44 -1.21 29.85 10.80
C LEU A 44 -1.68 28.55 10.12
N LEU A 45 -1.69 28.53 8.79
CA LEU A 45 -2.05 27.35 8.00
C LEU A 45 -1.03 26.22 8.19
N VAL A 46 0.25 26.53 8.15
CA VAL A 46 1.33 25.56 8.40
C VAL A 46 1.31 25.05 9.85
N ALA A 47 1.11 25.92 10.81
CA ALA A 47 0.97 25.52 12.22
C ALA A 47 -0.28 24.66 12.46
N GLY A 48 -1.42 25.03 11.87
CA GLY A 48 -2.65 24.26 11.92
C GLY A 48 -2.51 22.88 11.27
N ALA A 49 -1.85 22.80 10.11
CA ALA A 49 -1.56 21.55 9.43
C ALA A 49 -0.61 20.66 10.27
N GLY A 50 0.41 21.26 10.90
CA GLY A 50 1.32 20.55 11.79
C GLY A 50 0.63 19.97 13.03
N LEU A 51 -0.27 20.73 13.66
CA LEU A 51 -1.05 20.25 14.80
C LEU A 51 -2.04 19.16 14.38
N ALA A 52 -2.74 19.33 13.26
CA ALA A 52 -3.64 18.33 12.72
C ALA A 52 -2.88 17.02 12.42
N PHE A 53 -1.66 17.12 11.90
CA PHE A 53 -0.79 15.96 11.67
C PHE A 53 -0.46 15.21 12.96
N LEU A 54 -0.05 15.93 14.02
CA LEU A 54 0.30 15.32 15.30
C LEU A 54 -0.88 14.58 15.95
N VAL A 55 -2.10 15.03 15.70
CA VAL A 55 -3.33 14.43 16.24
C VAL A 55 -3.84 13.27 15.37
N VAL A 56 -3.76 13.42 14.06
CA VAL A 56 -4.37 12.45 13.10
C VAL A 56 -3.45 11.27 12.83
N ARG A 57 -2.13 11.50 12.78
CA ARG A 57 -1.14 10.46 12.44
C ARG A 57 -1.22 9.22 13.34
N PRO A 58 -1.27 9.33 14.68
CA PRO A 58 -1.35 8.14 15.53
C PRO A 58 -2.58 7.27 15.21
N GLY A 59 -3.74 7.88 14.97
CA GLY A 59 -4.95 7.17 14.64
C GLY A 59 -4.91 6.48 13.25
N LEU A 60 -4.13 7.01 12.30
CA LEU A 60 -3.87 6.35 11.02
C LEU A 60 -2.87 5.22 11.15
N ASP A 61 -1.80 5.43 11.90
CA ASP A 61 -0.77 4.41 12.17
C ASP A 61 -1.38 3.19 12.88
N ASP A 62 -2.29 3.40 13.83
CA ASP A 62 -2.98 2.31 14.52
C ASP A 62 -3.89 1.50 13.58
N LYS A 63 -4.60 2.16 12.67
CA LYS A 63 -5.43 1.49 11.66
C LYS A 63 -4.58 0.76 10.63
N LEU A 64 -3.44 1.32 10.24
CA LEU A 64 -2.48 0.67 9.37
C LEU A 64 -1.92 -0.59 10.03
N LYS A 65 -1.50 -0.50 11.29
CA LYS A 65 -1.05 -1.66 12.07
C LYS A 65 -2.11 -2.74 12.18
N ALA A 66 -3.36 -2.36 12.46
CA ALA A 66 -4.47 -3.32 12.53
C ALA A 66 -4.65 -4.10 11.21
N ALA A 67 -4.56 -3.42 10.06
CA ALA A 67 -4.63 -4.08 8.77
C ALA A 67 -3.42 -4.99 8.50
N ASN A 68 -2.22 -4.55 8.89
CA ASN A 68 -1.00 -5.34 8.74
C ASN A 68 -1.02 -6.62 9.60
N VAL A 69 -1.55 -6.54 10.82
CA VAL A 69 -1.73 -7.72 11.70
C VAL A 69 -2.64 -8.75 11.05
N GLU A 70 -3.71 -8.33 10.38
CA GLU A 70 -4.60 -9.24 9.65
C GLU A 70 -3.98 -9.75 8.33
N TRP A 71 -3.00 -9.04 7.77
CA TRP A 71 -2.28 -9.46 6.57
C TRP A 71 -1.26 -10.58 6.82
N ILE A 72 -0.53 -10.55 7.94
CA ILE A 72 0.55 -11.49 8.24
C ILE A 72 0.13 -12.96 8.08
N PRO A 73 -1.00 -13.44 8.65
CA PRO A 73 -1.41 -14.83 8.48
C PRO A 73 -1.86 -15.17 7.05
N LEU A 74 -2.32 -14.18 6.25
CA LEU A 74 -2.66 -14.39 4.85
C LEU A 74 -1.42 -14.55 3.98
N ARG A 75 -0.34 -13.86 4.32
CA ARG A 75 0.93 -13.86 3.59
C ARG A 75 1.49 -15.27 3.39
N GLN A 76 1.44 -16.11 4.43
CA GLN A 76 1.94 -17.49 4.35
C GLN A 76 1.11 -18.34 3.39
N THR A 77 -0.23 -18.27 3.49
CA THR A 77 -1.13 -19.00 2.60
C THR A 77 -1.02 -18.52 1.16
N LEU A 78 -0.87 -17.20 0.95
CA LEU A 78 -0.64 -16.62 -0.36
C LEU A 78 0.70 -17.06 -0.96
N ASN A 79 1.73 -17.21 -0.13
CA ASN A 79 3.02 -17.70 -0.61
C ASN A 79 2.89 -19.13 -1.17
N ALA A 80 2.32 -20.07 -0.40
CA ALA A 80 2.07 -21.43 -0.87
C ALA A 80 1.23 -21.45 -2.17
N ARG A 81 0.18 -20.62 -2.22
CA ARG A 81 -0.68 -20.50 -3.39
C ARG A 81 0.08 -20.01 -4.63
N TYR A 82 1.02 -19.09 -4.46
CA TYR A 82 1.80 -18.55 -5.58
C TYR A 82 3.00 -19.42 -5.96
N ASP A 83 3.48 -20.30 -5.08
CA ASP A 83 4.40 -21.39 -5.43
C ASP A 83 3.72 -22.39 -6.38
N ASP A 84 2.45 -22.73 -6.11
CA ASP A 84 1.66 -23.58 -7.01
C ASP A 84 1.36 -22.86 -8.34
N LEU A 85 1.10 -21.55 -8.30
CA LEU A 85 0.93 -20.72 -9.50
C LEU A 85 2.21 -20.68 -10.35
N ALA A 86 3.39 -20.66 -9.71
CA ALA A 86 4.67 -20.73 -10.42
C ALA A 86 4.87 -22.06 -11.11
N THR A 87 4.48 -23.16 -10.47
CA THR A 87 4.52 -24.50 -11.04
C THR A 87 3.60 -24.61 -12.26
N MET A 88 2.35 -24.13 -12.14
CA MET A 88 1.40 -24.05 -13.26
C MET A 88 1.94 -23.20 -14.42
N ASN A 89 2.53 -22.04 -14.10
CA ASN A 89 3.11 -21.15 -15.10
C ASN A 89 4.28 -21.80 -15.85
N SER A 90 5.07 -22.63 -15.17
CA SER A 90 6.17 -23.40 -15.78
C SER A 90 5.63 -24.45 -16.76
N ALA A 91 4.55 -25.14 -16.41
CA ALA A 91 3.87 -26.09 -17.32
C ALA A 91 3.34 -25.37 -18.58
N LEU A 92 2.68 -24.22 -18.42
CA LEU A 92 2.22 -23.41 -19.56
C LEU A 92 3.38 -22.94 -20.45
N ALA A 93 4.49 -22.52 -19.85
CA ALA A 93 5.66 -22.07 -20.59
C ALA A 93 6.32 -23.18 -21.41
N ALA A 94 6.30 -24.41 -20.92
CA ALA A 94 6.86 -25.59 -21.58
C ALA A 94 6.11 -25.95 -22.86
N ILE A 95 4.77 -25.80 -22.88
CA ILE A 95 3.94 -26.10 -24.04
C ILE A 95 4.09 -25.05 -25.15
N GLY A 96 4.36 -23.78 -24.77
CA GLY A 96 4.54 -22.67 -25.70
C GLY A 96 3.21 -22.22 -26.34
N GLY A 97 3.28 -21.22 -27.23
CA GLY A 97 2.11 -20.78 -28.00
C GLY A 97 1.61 -19.40 -27.57
N PRO A 98 0.31 -19.08 -27.78
CA PRO A 98 -0.27 -17.74 -27.57
C PRO A 98 -0.19 -17.24 -26.12
N GLU A 99 0.05 -18.16 -25.18
CA GLU A 99 0.15 -17.90 -23.74
C GLU A 99 1.45 -17.20 -23.30
N ARG A 100 2.43 -17.07 -24.19
CA ARG A 100 3.76 -16.50 -23.86
C ARG A 100 3.70 -15.14 -23.21
N THR A 101 2.69 -14.34 -23.49
CA THR A 101 2.55 -13.02 -22.85
C THR A 101 2.13 -13.18 -21.39
N VAL A 102 1.11 -13.98 -21.11
CA VAL A 102 0.62 -14.21 -19.74
C VAL A 102 1.66 -14.93 -18.91
N THR A 103 2.34 -15.96 -19.45
CA THR A 103 3.40 -16.69 -18.75
C THR A 103 4.57 -15.79 -18.40
N ARG A 104 4.99 -14.87 -19.28
CA ARG A 104 6.04 -13.89 -18.99
C ARG A 104 5.60 -12.89 -17.93
N GLU A 105 4.38 -12.38 -18.01
CA GLU A 105 3.85 -11.46 -17.00
C GLU A 105 3.76 -12.13 -15.63
N LEU A 106 3.27 -13.40 -15.57
CA LEU A 106 3.25 -14.20 -14.35
C LEU A 106 4.66 -14.40 -13.79
N SER A 107 5.62 -14.88 -14.58
CA SER A 107 7.01 -15.08 -14.15
C SER A 107 7.62 -13.80 -13.57
N ALA A 108 7.40 -12.65 -14.24
CA ALA A 108 7.90 -11.37 -13.76
C ALA A 108 7.27 -10.95 -12.42
N LYS A 109 5.96 -11.19 -12.23
CA LYS A 109 5.27 -10.83 -10.98
C LYS A 109 5.58 -11.81 -9.85
N LEU A 110 5.69 -13.11 -10.13
CA LEU A 110 6.12 -14.13 -9.17
C LEU A 110 7.52 -13.82 -8.65
N LYS A 111 8.47 -13.49 -9.53
CA LYS A 111 9.82 -13.08 -9.10
C LYS A 111 9.80 -11.86 -8.16
N ILE A 112 8.91 -10.90 -8.38
CA ILE A 112 8.75 -9.75 -7.47
C ILE A 112 8.15 -10.22 -6.15
N TRP A 113 7.18 -11.15 -6.17
CA TRP A 113 6.60 -11.74 -4.98
C TRP A 113 7.65 -12.45 -4.13
N ASP A 114 8.47 -13.33 -4.73
CA ASP A 114 9.55 -14.03 -4.05
C ASP A 114 10.50 -13.07 -3.36
N ASN A 115 10.91 -11.99 -4.05
CA ASN A 115 11.75 -10.96 -3.47
C ASN A 115 11.10 -10.22 -2.28
N LEU A 116 9.78 -10.05 -2.30
CA LEU A 116 9.05 -9.48 -1.15
C LEU A 116 8.98 -10.48 0.00
N MET A 117 8.84 -11.78 -0.29
CA MET A 117 8.78 -12.83 0.73
C MET A 117 10.11 -13.05 1.45
N LEU A 118 11.24 -12.72 0.84
CA LEU A 118 12.56 -12.72 1.51
C LEU A 118 12.67 -11.65 2.61
N ARG A 119 11.81 -10.64 2.57
CA ARG A 119 11.79 -9.60 3.61
C ARG A 119 11.00 -10.08 4.82
N PRO A 120 11.42 -9.72 6.04
CA PRO A 120 10.62 -10.00 7.23
C PRO A 120 9.18 -9.47 7.06
N ALA A 121 8.21 -10.19 7.59
CA ALA A 121 6.84 -9.71 7.68
C ALA A 121 6.79 -8.51 8.66
N THR A 122 7.08 -7.33 8.15
CA THR A 122 6.99 -6.09 8.92
C THR A 122 5.65 -5.41 8.69
N ASN A 123 5.27 -4.56 9.64
CA ASN A 123 4.02 -3.79 9.57
C ASN A 123 3.97 -2.75 8.43
N GLU A 124 4.87 -2.80 7.45
CA GLU A 124 5.02 -1.75 6.43
C GLU A 124 4.79 -2.26 5.00
N ASN A 125 4.69 -3.57 4.78
CA ASN A 125 4.70 -4.14 3.43
C ASN A 125 3.33 -4.60 2.90
N ALA A 126 2.29 -4.65 3.74
CA ALA A 126 0.99 -5.20 3.36
C ALA A 126 0.38 -4.54 2.12
N GLY A 127 0.55 -3.24 1.96
CA GLY A 127 0.02 -2.50 0.82
C GLY A 127 0.66 -2.93 -0.51
N ALA A 128 1.99 -3.08 -0.56
CA ALA A 128 2.72 -3.51 -1.74
C ALA A 128 2.42 -4.97 -2.07
N GLU A 129 2.42 -5.84 -1.06
CA GLU A 129 2.12 -7.27 -1.17
C GLU A 129 0.68 -7.50 -1.62
N ALA A 130 -0.32 -6.82 -1.05
CA ALA A 130 -1.72 -6.94 -1.45
C ALA A 130 -1.98 -6.43 -2.88
N ARG A 131 -1.29 -5.36 -3.31
CA ARG A 131 -1.34 -4.91 -4.72
C ARG A 131 -0.80 -5.97 -5.66
N LEU A 132 0.31 -6.61 -5.30
CA LEU A 132 0.92 -7.64 -6.12
C LEU A 132 0.07 -8.92 -6.12
N ALA A 133 -0.47 -9.33 -4.98
CA ALA A 133 -1.41 -10.44 -4.86
C ALA A 133 -2.61 -10.26 -5.79
N ASN A 134 -3.25 -9.09 -5.77
CA ASN A 134 -4.36 -8.78 -6.67
C ASN A 134 -3.97 -8.88 -8.17
N LYS A 135 -2.74 -8.51 -8.52
CA LYS A 135 -2.23 -8.66 -9.89
C LYS A 135 -2.00 -10.12 -10.26
N LEU A 136 -1.44 -10.91 -9.35
CA LEU A 136 -1.22 -12.34 -9.55
C LEU A 136 -2.54 -13.09 -9.71
N GLU A 137 -3.54 -12.81 -8.87
CA GLU A 137 -4.88 -13.38 -9.00
C GLU A 137 -5.56 -13.00 -10.34
N ALA A 138 -5.39 -11.75 -10.79
CA ALA A 138 -5.91 -11.32 -12.09
C ALA A 138 -5.22 -12.03 -13.26
N LEU A 139 -3.90 -12.25 -13.17
CA LEU A 139 -3.14 -12.98 -14.17
C LEU A 139 -3.49 -14.47 -14.17
N ALA A 140 -3.72 -15.08 -12.99
CA ALA A 140 -4.16 -16.45 -12.87
C ALA A 140 -5.53 -16.66 -13.56
N ARG A 141 -6.50 -15.74 -13.35
CA ARG A 141 -7.79 -15.77 -14.07
C ARG A 141 -7.62 -15.66 -15.58
N ARG A 142 -6.74 -14.75 -16.03
CA ARG A 142 -6.46 -14.58 -17.46
C ARG A 142 -5.80 -15.83 -18.05
N ALA A 143 -4.85 -16.45 -17.34
CA ALA A 143 -4.23 -17.71 -17.75
C ALA A 143 -5.29 -18.83 -17.86
N ARG A 144 -6.19 -18.94 -16.89
CA ARG A 144 -7.28 -19.90 -16.90
C ARG A 144 -8.23 -19.71 -18.09
N ALA A 145 -8.62 -18.47 -18.37
CA ALA A 145 -9.47 -18.17 -19.53
C ALA A 145 -8.80 -18.58 -20.85
N ASN A 146 -7.50 -18.32 -20.97
CA ASN A 146 -6.73 -18.69 -22.14
C ASN A 146 -6.60 -20.22 -22.27
N VAL A 147 -6.35 -20.93 -21.17
CA VAL A 147 -6.31 -22.41 -21.17
C VAL A 147 -7.66 -22.98 -21.59
N ALA A 148 -8.76 -22.46 -21.05
CA ALA A 148 -10.11 -22.92 -21.43
C ALA A 148 -10.41 -22.69 -22.92
N ALA A 149 -9.86 -21.64 -23.51
CA ALA A 149 -10.01 -21.35 -24.95
C ALA A 149 -9.13 -22.22 -25.88
N ASN A 150 -8.15 -22.96 -25.31
CA ASN A 150 -7.20 -23.76 -26.09
C ASN A 150 -7.31 -25.25 -25.74
N PRO A 151 -7.86 -26.10 -26.61
CA PRO A 151 -8.05 -27.53 -26.33
C PRO A 151 -6.76 -28.29 -26.00
N LYS A 152 -5.60 -27.88 -26.55
CA LYS A 152 -4.32 -28.51 -26.24
C LYS A 152 -3.87 -28.21 -24.81
N LEU A 153 -4.09 -26.99 -24.33
CA LEU A 153 -3.73 -26.58 -22.98
C LEU A 153 -4.71 -27.15 -21.96
N SER A 154 -6.01 -27.15 -22.28
CA SER A 154 -7.05 -27.64 -21.36
C SER A 154 -7.03 -29.16 -21.19
N ALA A 155 -6.42 -29.89 -22.11
CA ALA A 155 -6.23 -31.34 -22.02
C ALA A 155 -4.87 -31.74 -21.43
N ASP A 156 -3.95 -30.82 -21.21
CA ASP A 156 -2.61 -31.10 -20.69
C ASP A 156 -2.66 -31.47 -19.21
N PRO A 157 -2.17 -32.64 -18.79
CA PRO A 157 -2.24 -33.09 -17.40
C PRO A 157 -1.46 -32.20 -16.43
N ALA A 158 -0.33 -31.62 -16.86
CA ALA A 158 0.49 -30.77 -15.98
C ALA A 158 -0.18 -29.41 -15.74
N VAL A 159 -0.87 -28.89 -16.75
CA VAL A 159 -1.67 -27.65 -16.62
C VAL A 159 -2.87 -27.89 -15.71
N ILE A 160 -3.58 -29.00 -15.89
CA ILE A 160 -4.72 -29.37 -15.04
C ILE A 160 -4.27 -29.54 -13.58
N ALA A 161 -3.20 -30.31 -13.35
CA ALA A 161 -2.65 -30.52 -12.01
C ALA A 161 -2.19 -29.19 -11.37
N GLY A 162 -1.54 -28.32 -12.13
CA GLY A 162 -1.08 -27.02 -11.63
C GLY A 162 -2.22 -26.10 -11.20
N PHE A 163 -3.31 -26.02 -11.98
CA PHE A 163 -4.50 -25.28 -11.54
C PHE A 163 -5.19 -25.94 -10.36
N GLY A 164 -5.24 -27.29 -10.32
CA GLY A 164 -5.80 -28.03 -9.19
C GLY A 164 -5.04 -27.73 -7.89
N ALA A 165 -3.72 -27.72 -7.93
CA ALA A 165 -2.88 -27.36 -6.79
C ALA A 165 -3.15 -25.90 -6.35
N PHE A 166 -3.11 -24.94 -7.27
CA PHE A 166 -3.41 -23.54 -7.00
C PHE A 166 -4.79 -23.33 -6.38
N ASP A 167 -5.82 -24.05 -6.84
CA ASP A 167 -7.19 -23.94 -6.31
C ASP A 167 -7.33 -24.62 -4.94
N SER A 168 -6.53 -25.63 -4.66
CA SER A 168 -6.52 -26.31 -3.35
C SER A 168 -6.04 -25.42 -2.21
N GLN A 169 -5.25 -24.39 -2.52
CA GLN A 169 -4.78 -23.37 -1.56
C GLN A 169 -5.91 -22.39 -1.23
N VAL A 170 -6.88 -22.85 -0.45
CA VAL A 170 -8.03 -22.02 -0.05
C VAL A 170 -7.62 -21.05 1.04
N LEU A 171 -7.78 -19.75 0.77
CA LEU A 171 -7.63 -18.73 1.80
C LEU A 171 -8.87 -18.73 2.71
N PRO A 172 -8.69 -18.73 4.04
CA PRO A 172 -9.83 -18.66 4.96
C PRO A 172 -10.60 -17.35 4.76
N ASN A 173 -11.87 -17.45 4.33
CA ASN A 173 -12.72 -16.29 4.02
C ASN A 173 -12.77 -15.30 5.20
N ASN A 174 -12.88 -15.79 6.42
CA ASN A 174 -12.92 -14.95 7.62
C ASN A 174 -11.65 -14.11 7.81
N ARG A 175 -10.48 -14.57 7.37
CA ARG A 175 -9.22 -13.80 7.43
C ARG A 175 -9.15 -12.78 6.31
N VAL A 176 -9.58 -13.14 5.12
CA VAL A 176 -9.69 -12.21 3.98
C VAL A 176 -10.64 -11.07 4.33
N ASP A 177 -11.80 -11.39 4.90
CA ASP A 177 -12.80 -10.40 5.31
C ASP A 177 -12.29 -9.46 6.41
N ARG A 178 -11.55 -10.00 7.40
CA ARG A 178 -10.93 -9.17 8.45
C ARG A 178 -9.91 -8.20 7.87
N TYR A 179 -9.00 -8.70 7.03
CA TYR A 179 -8.06 -7.82 6.34
C TYR A 179 -8.78 -6.76 5.49
N ASN A 180 -9.74 -7.15 4.68
CA ASN A 180 -10.49 -6.25 3.83
C ASN A 180 -11.26 -5.18 4.62
N LYS A 181 -11.85 -5.55 5.75
CA LYS A 181 -12.51 -4.62 6.68
C LYS A 181 -11.50 -3.63 7.27
N ALA A 182 -10.35 -4.11 7.74
CA ALA A 182 -9.30 -3.27 8.31
C ALA A 182 -8.72 -2.32 7.26
N ALA A 183 -8.39 -2.83 6.06
CA ALA A 183 -7.91 -2.04 4.92
C ALA A 183 -8.93 -0.97 4.50
N THR A 184 -10.20 -1.32 4.41
CA THR A 184 -11.28 -0.37 4.09
C THR A 184 -11.41 0.72 5.17
N THR A 185 -11.31 0.34 6.44
CA THR A 185 -11.37 1.28 7.57
C THR A 185 -10.20 2.27 7.53
N TYR A 186 -8.99 1.77 7.27
CA TYR A 186 -7.81 2.61 7.07
C TYR A 186 -7.98 3.56 5.89
N GLU A 187 -8.37 3.04 4.71
CA GLU A 187 -8.56 3.83 3.49
C GLU A 187 -9.64 4.92 3.65
N LYS A 188 -10.75 4.60 4.31
CA LYS A 188 -11.79 5.57 4.62
C LYS A 188 -11.25 6.72 5.48
N SER A 189 -10.44 6.39 6.49
CA SER A 189 -9.81 7.39 7.36
C SER A 189 -8.74 8.21 6.62
N ARG A 190 -7.94 7.56 5.78
CA ARG A 190 -6.92 8.21 4.96
C ARG A 190 -7.52 9.18 3.93
N LYS A 191 -8.68 8.84 3.36
CA LYS A 191 -9.39 9.67 2.37
C LYS A 191 -10.18 10.82 2.97
N ALA A 192 -10.39 10.86 4.28
CA ALA A 192 -10.98 12.03 4.92
C ALA A 192 -10.13 13.28 4.64
N PHE A 193 -10.77 14.43 4.43
CA PHE A 193 -10.13 15.65 3.89
C PHE A 193 -8.78 15.98 4.54
N PHE A 194 -8.71 16.02 5.86
CA PHE A 194 -7.47 16.30 6.57
C PHE A 194 -6.43 15.19 6.44
N ASN A 195 -6.88 13.92 6.44
CA ASN A 195 -6.00 12.77 6.32
C ASN A 195 -5.45 12.63 4.90
N SER A 196 -6.18 13.06 3.86
CA SER A 196 -5.68 13.09 2.47
C SER A 196 -4.50 14.05 2.30
N ILE A 197 -4.59 15.24 2.89
CA ILE A 197 -3.51 16.23 2.83
C ILE A 197 -2.28 15.69 3.56
N VAL A 198 -2.47 15.18 4.77
CA VAL A 198 -1.41 14.58 5.58
C VAL A 198 -0.82 13.33 4.91
N GLY A 199 -1.67 12.46 4.38
CA GLY A 199 -1.26 11.24 3.69
C GLY A 199 -0.46 11.52 2.42
N GLY A 200 -0.83 12.55 1.65
CA GLY A 200 -0.12 12.99 0.45
C GLY A 200 1.27 13.56 0.75
N ILE A 201 1.40 14.34 1.82
CA ILE A 201 2.68 14.95 2.24
C ILE A 201 3.64 13.92 2.85
N PHE A 202 3.11 12.92 3.57
CA PHE A 202 3.91 11.95 4.33
C PHE A 202 3.98 10.56 3.73
N GLY A 203 3.55 10.40 2.49
CA GLY A 203 3.72 9.15 1.73
C GLY A 203 2.97 7.96 2.31
N LEU A 204 1.84 8.18 3.01
CA LEU A 204 1.03 7.09 3.53
C LEU A 204 0.52 6.20 2.40
N GLU A 205 0.95 4.96 2.41
CA GLU A 205 0.62 3.99 1.38
C GLU A 205 -0.88 3.70 1.29
N ASN A 206 -1.34 3.45 0.07
CA ASN A 206 -2.68 2.94 -0.19
C ASN A 206 -2.75 1.44 0.14
N LEU A 207 -3.74 1.03 0.92
CA LEU A 207 -4.02 -0.35 1.28
C LEU A 207 -5.20 -0.87 0.45
N PRO A 208 -4.95 -1.64 -0.62
CA PRO A 208 -6.03 -2.21 -1.40
C PRO A 208 -6.69 -3.37 -0.65
N VAL A 209 -7.98 -3.56 -0.87
CA VAL A 209 -8.66 -4.80 -0.51
C VAL A 209 -8.12 -5.97 -1.32
N LEU A 210 -8.01 -7.14 -0.72
CA LEU A 210 -7.62 -8.36 -1.40
C LEU A 210 -8.82 -8.91 -2.19
N ARG A 211 -8.61 -9.16 -3.48
CA ARG A 211 -9.60 -9.68 -4.41
C ARG A 211 -9.14 -11.04 -4.91
N LEU A 212 -9.61 -12.07 -4.28
CA LEU A 212 -9.36 -13.42 -4.75
C LEU A 212 -10.15 -13.69 -6.03
N GLY A 213 -9.55 -14.42 -6.96
CA GLY A 213 -10.24 -14.96 -8.11
C GLY A 213 -11.06 -16.18 -7.67
N THR A 214 -12.35 -16.04 -7.59
CA THR A 214 -13.29 -17.14 -7.68
C THR A 214 -13.69 -17.34 -9.14
#